data_1680c32f9f9eb9bfa589ca01fed46941
#
_entry.id   1680c32f9f9eb9bfa589ca01fed46941
#
_cell.length_a   1.000
_cell.length_b   1.000
_cell.length_c   1.000
_cell.angle_alpha   90.00
_cell.angle_beta   90.00
_cell.angle_gamma   90.00
#
_symmetry.space_group_name_H-M   'P 1'
#
loop_
_entity.id
_entity.type
_entity.pdbx_description
1 polymer ?
#
loop_
_entity_poly.entity_id
_entity_poly.type
_entity_poly.pdbx_seq_one_letter_code
_entity_poly.pdbx_strand_id
1 'polypeptide(L)'
;MTDQIVNVAVAQFAPGADREQNLATIRDLTTAAATRSARLVALPEYSSFFVDPVGPAMVEAAEVLDGPFVTALGALASELGVHIVAGMAELVADAHKFSNTLVAVDPAGRVEATYRKQHLYDAFGGRESDWVLAGELATPQLFDVDGLRVGLQTCYDLRFPELTRLIVDAGAELVLVPAEWVRGPLKEHHWSTLITARAIENTVYVAAADHTPPIGVGLSTIVDPMGVALATLGERTDVALAAISSARVAQVRTLNPALALRRYTVAQR
;
A
#
# COMPACT_ATOMS: atom_id res chain seq x y z
N MET A 1 -23.55 5.97 -17.64
CA MET A 1 -22.64 6.54 -16.61
C MET A 1 -21.34 6.86 -17.33
N THR A 2 -20.85 8.07 -17.24
CA THR A 2 -19.54 8.46 -17.78
C THR A 2 -18.49 7.65 -17.06
N ASP A 3 -17.59 6.99 -17.79
CA ASP A 3 -16.45 6.25 -17.23
C ASP A 3 -15.55 7.25 -16.50
N GLN A 4 -15.61 7.23 -15.16
CA GLN A 4 -14.80 8.13 -14.34
C GLN A 4 -13.38 7.59 -14.27
N ILE A 5 -12.44 8.34 -14.81
CA ILE A 5 -11.01 8.03 -14.78
C ILE A 5 -10.40 8.61 -13.51
N VAL A 6 -9.69 7.77 -12.76
CA VAL A 6 -8.93 8.17 -11.58
C VAL A 6 -7.44 8.00 -11.85
N ASN A 7 -6.68 9.07 -11.72
CA ASN A 7 -5.22 9.00 -11.80
C ASN A 7 -4.65 8.56 -10.45
N VAL A 8 -4.04 7.40 -10.41
CA VAL A 8 -3.39 6.81 -9.24
C VAL A 8 -1.88 6.87 -9.40
N ALA A 9 -1.19 7.26 -8.35
CA ALA A 9 0.27 7.30 -8.30
C ALA A 9 0.81 6.31 -7.26
N VAL A 10 1.95 5.70 -7.58
CA VAL A 10 2.84 5.04 -6.63
C VAL A 10 4.11 5.86 -6.52
N ALA A 11 4.47 6.23 -5.30
CA ALA A 11 5.71 6.93 -5.00
C ALA A 11 6.72 5.96 -4.41
N GLN A 12 7.97 6.05 -4.82
CA GLN A 12 9.05 5.17 -4.43
C GLN A 12 10.17 5.96 -3.77
N PHE A 13 10.53 5.61 -2.54
CA PHE A 13 11.70 6.13 -1.84
C PHE A 13 12.10 5.19 -0.70
N ALA A 14 13.29 5.35 -0.13
CA ALA A 14 13.69 4.65 1.08
C ALA A 14 13.56 5.60 2.28
N PRO A 15 12.59 5.41 3.18
CA PRO A 15 12.53 6.13 4.44
C PRO A 15 13.77 5.84 5.30
N GLY A 16 14.16 6.80 6.12
CA GLY A 16 15.26 6.66 7.06
C GLY A 16 14.84 6.99 8.49
N ALA A 17 15.83 7.14 9.38
CA ALA A 17 15.64 7.51 10.78
C ALA A 17 15.35 9.02 10.98
N ASP A 18 15.46 9.82 9.95
CA ASP A 18 15.15 11.25 9.98
C ASP A 18 13.72 11.50 9.49
N ARG A 19 12.82 11.75 10.45
CA ARG A 19 11.38 11.97 10.17
C ARG A 19 11.13 13.24 9.36
N GLU A 20 11.90 14.30 9.60
CA GLU A 20 11.75 15.57 8.86
C GLU A 20 12.14 15.38 7.39
N GLN A 21 13.24 14.68 7.15
CA GLN A 21 13.67 14.32 5.81
C GLN A 21 12.67 13.40 5.11
N ASN A 22 12.10 12.41 5.82
CA ASN A 22 11.06 11.55 5.26
C ASN A 22 9.83 12.38 4.85
N LEU A 23 9.33 13.27 5.71
CA LEU A 23 8.19 14.15 5.40
C LEU A 23 8.50 15.11 4.24
N ALA A 24 9.71 15.64 4.15
CA ALA A 24 10.14 16.47 3.02
C ALA A 24 10.09 15.67 1.70
N THR A 25 10.62 14.45 1.70
CA THR A 25 10.60 13.56 0.54
C THR A 25 9.16 13.18 0.15
N ILE A 26 8.30 12.87 1.13
CA ILE A 26 6.88 12.59 0.93
C ILE A 26 6.19 13.80 0.27
N ARG A 27 6.45 15.01 0.77
CA ARG A 27 5.91 16.25 0.18
C ARG A 27 6.32 16.41 -1.27
N ASP A 28 7.60 16.26 -1.57
CA ASP A 28 8.12 16.43 -2.93
C ASP A 28 7.49 15.42 -3.91
N LEU A 29 7.45 14.14 -3.53
CA LEU A 29 6.87 13.08 -4.36
C LEU A 29 5.35 13.26 -4.54
N THR A 30 4.64 13.60 -3.46
CA THR A 30 3.19 13.83 -3.52
C THR A 30 2.87 15.06 -4.37
N THR A 31 3.64 16.13 -4.25
CA THR A 31 3.51 17.33 -5.09
C THR A 31 3.75 17.00 -6.56
N ALA A 32 4.81 16.22 -6.86
CA ALA A 32 5.10 15.77 -8.23
C ALA A 32 3.96 14.92 -8.81
N ALA A 33 3.32 14.08 -8.00
CA ALA A 33 2.14 13.31 -8.40
C ALA A 33 0.92 14.22 -8.65
N ALA A 34 0.63 15.13 -7.71
CA ALA A 34 -0.51 16.05 -7.79
C ALA A 34 -0.42 16.98 -9.00
N THR A 35 0.77 17.49 -9.34
CA THR A 35 0.99 18.31 -10.56
C THR A 35 0.72 17.54 -11.86
N ARG A 36 0.75 16.19 -11.81
CA ARG A 36 0.37 15.29 -12.89
C ARG A 36 -1.07 14.80 -12.76
N SER A 37 -1.89 15.50 -11.97
CA SER A 37 -3.31 15.24 -11.75
C SER A 37 -3.60 13.91 -11.04
N ALA A 38 -2.70 13.40 -10.19
CA ALA A 38 -2.99 12.29 -9.32
C ALA A 38 -4.12 12.65 -8.35
N ARG A 39 -5.04 11.71 -8.10
CA ARG A 39 -6.10 11.80 -7.10
C ARG A 39 -5.77 10.98 -5.86
N LEU A 40 -4.94 9.96 -6.02
CA LEU A 40 -4.48 9.07 -4.97
C LEU A 40 -2.97 8.86 -5.12
N VAL A 41 -2.24 8.98 -4.03
CA VAL A 41 -0.79 8.71 -3.96
C VAL A 41 -0.54 7.63 -2.90
N ALA A 42 0.00 6.50 -3.32
CA ALA A 42 0.45 5.44 -2.42
C ALA A 42 1.96 5.57 -2.18
N LEU A 43 2.34 5.68 -0.91
CA LEU A 43 3.71 5.74 -0.40
C LEU A 43 4.09 4.38 0.20
N PRO A 44 5.39 4.07 0.38
CA PRO A 44 5.84 2.79 0.90
C PRO A 44 5.42 2.49 2.36
N GLU A 45 5.61 1.25 2.75
CA GLU A 45 5.61 0.78 4.14
C GLU A 45 6.63 1.59 4.97
N TYR A 46 6.36 1.85 6.26
CA TYR A 46 7.26 2.58 7.16
C TYR A 46 7.69 3.98 6.70
N SER A 47 6.90 4.65 5.88
CA SER A 47 7.20 6.01 5.37
C SER A 47 7.47 7.05 6.46
N SER A 48 6.96 6.84 7.68
CA SER A 48 7.18 7.73 8.83
C SER A 48 8.61 7.69 9.37
N PHE A 49 9.15 6.48 9.51
CA PHE A 49 10.46 6.20 10.11
C PHE A 49 10.86 4.76 9.78
N PHE A 50 12.11 4.54 9.42
CA PHE A 50 12.62 3.19 9.17
C PHE A 50 14.10 3.06 9.53
N VAL A 51 14.43 1.94 10.16
CA VAL A 51 15.81 1.46 10.37
C VAL A 51 15.87 -0.05 10.12
N ASP A 52 16.94 -0.49 9.50
CA ASP A 52 17.23 -1.91 9.29
C ASP A 52 18.44 -2.32 10.19
N PRO A 53 18.29 -3.38 11.00
CA PRO A 53 17.10 -4.23 11.19
C PRO A 53 15.99 -3.54 12.01
N VAL A 54 14.73 -3.96 11.77
CA VAL A 54 13.59 -3.58 12.62
C VAL A 54 13.89 -3.99 14.07
N GLY A 55 13.72 -3.05 15.01
CA GLY A 55 14.13 -3.24 16.39
C GLY A 55 13.63 -2.17 17.34
N PRO A 56 14.29 -2.01 18.52
CA PRO A 56 13.88 -1.06 19.56
C PRO A 56 13.68 0.37 19.06
N ALA A 57 14.54 0.84 18.15
CA ALA A 57 14.43 2.18 17.60
C ALA A 57 13.09 2.42 16.85
N MET A 58 12.51 1.38 16.23
CA MET A 58 11.19 1.47 15.62
C MET A 58 10.08 1.59 16.66
N VAL A 59 10.22 0.89 17.81
CA VAL A 59 9.27 0.99 18.94
C VAL A 59 9.33 2.39 19.55
N GLU A 60 10.53 2.93 19.78
CA GLU A 60 10.74 4.30 20.31
C GLU A 60 10.24 5.38 19.34
N ALA A 61 10.28 5.09 18.03
CA ALA A 61 9.83 5.97 16.99
C ALA A 61 8.33 5.87 16.68
N ALA A 62 7.61 4.94 17.28
CA ALA A 62 6.19 4.74 16.99
C ALA A 62 5.34 5.94 17.44
N GLU A 63 4.34 6.30 16.62
CA GLU A 63 3.43 7.43 16.86
C GLU A 63 1.98 6.96 16.91
N VAL A 64 1.13 7.68 17.64
CA VAL A 64 -0.32 7.46 17.63
C VAL A 64 -0.93 7.94 16.30
N LEU A 65 -2.14 7.43 15.96
CA LEU A 65 -2.83 7.77 14.71
C LEU A 65 -3.23 9.25 14.58
N ASP A 66 -3.30 9.98 15.67
CA ASP A 66 -3.52 11.43 15.73
C ASP A 66 -2.23 12.21 16.00
N GLY A 67 -1.07 11.55 15.83
CA GLY A 67 0.27 12.09 16.05
C GLY A 67 0.78 13.00 14.94
N PRO A 68 2.03 13.51 15.10
CA PRO A 68 2.64 14.45 14.18
C PRO A 68 2.70 13.97 12.73
N PHE A 69 3.03 12.68 12.49
CA PHE A 69 3.13 12.13 11.13
C PHE A 69 1.80 12.20 10.39
N VAL A 70 0.73 11.67 10.99
CA VAL A 70 -0.60 11.64 10.35
C VAL A 70 -1.17 13.04 10.21
N THR A 71 -0.92 13.93 11.18
CA THR A 71 -1.29 15.35 11.09
C THR A 71 -0.60 16.02 9.88
N ALA A 72 0.70 15.77 9.67
CA ALA A 72 1.43 16.31 8.52
C ALA A 72 0.92 15.75 7.18
N LEU A 73 0.59 14.44 7.12
CA LEU A 73 -0.04 13.85 5.93
C LEU A 73 -1.40 14.47 5.63
N GLY A 74 -2.23 14.67 6.66
CA GLY A 74 -3.54 15.30 6.52
C GLY A 74 -3.44 16.74 5.99
N ALA A 75 -2.50 17.52 6.52
CA ALA A 75 -2.23 18.87 6.03
C ALA A 75 -1.80 18.86 4.55
N LEU A 76 -0.90 17.95 4.16
CA LEU A 76 -0.43 17.81 2.79
C LEU A 76 -1.54 17.36 1.84
N ALA A 77 -2.36 16.37 2.25
CA ALA A 77 -3.50 15.89 1.48
C ALA A 77 -4.50 17.02 1.20
N SER A 78 -4.77 17.85 2.20
CA SER A 78 -5.68 19.00 2.09
C SER A 78 -5.07 20.12 1.20
N GLU A 79 -3.79 20.41 1.35
CA GLU A 79 -3.08 21.40 0.53
C GLU A 79 -3.12 21.05 -0.98
N LEU A 80 -2.89 19.77 -1.29
CA LEU A 80 -2.79 19.30 -2.68
C LEU A 80 -4.11 18.76 -3.24
N GLY A 81 -5.15 18.56 -2.43
CA GLY A 81 -6.45 18.05 -2.85
C GLY A 81 -6.41 16.59 -3.32
N VAL A 82 -5.57 15.76 -2.68
CA VAL A 82 -5.34 14.35 -3.04
C VAL A 82 -5.55 13.42 -1.84
N HIS A 83 -5.89 12.15 -2.10
CA HIS A 83 -5.78 11.10 -1.08
C HIS A 83 -4.33 10.65 -0.96
N ILE A 84 -3.87 10.37 0.26
CA ILE A 84 -2.52 9.87 0.53
C ILE A 84 -2.62 8.60 1.37
N VAL A 85 -1.93 7.54 0.94
CA VAL A 85 -1.74 6.32 1.74
C VAL A 85 -0.27 6.15 2.05
N ALA A 86 0.06 6.00 3.33
CA ALA A 86 1.44 5.85 3.79
C ALA A 86 1.55 4.84 4.94
N GLY A 87 2.68 4.14 5.02
CA GLY A 87 3.00 3.25 6.14
C GLY A 87 3.63 4.00 7.31
N MET A 88 3.30 3.57 8.55
CA MET A 88 3.89 4.10 9.78
C MET A 88 4.11 3.00 10.82
N ALA A 89 5.03 3.25 11.75
CA ALA A 89 5.10 2.54 13.01
C ALA A 89 4.06 3.17 13.96
N GLU A 90 2.99 2.43 14.26
CA GLU A 90 1.91 2.91 15.14
C GLU A 90 2.20 2.48 16.58
N LEU A 91 2.15 3.45 17.50
CA LEU A 91 2.26 3.21 18.93
C LEU A 91 1.03 2.42 19.42
N VAL A 92 1.28 1.33 20.11
CA VAL A 92 0.25 0.48 20.70
C VAL A 92 0.43 0.37 22.22
N ALA A 93 -0.55 -0.21 22.91
CA ALA A 93 -0.50 -0.35 24.38
C ALA A 93 0.63 -1.26 24.90
N ASP A 94 1.20 -2.13 24.04
CA ASP A 94 2.35 -2.95 24.38
C ASP A 94 3.64 -2.13 24.32
N ALA A 95 4.29 -1.93 25.47
CA ALA A 95 5.51 -1.12 25.56
C ALA A 95 6.73 -1.69 24.82
N HIS A 96 6.66 -2.92 24.31
CA HIS A 96 7.77 -3.61 23.64
C HIS A 96 7.57 -3.77 22.14
N LYS A 97 6.40 -3.45 21.63
CA LYS A 97 6.04 -3.62 20.22
C LYS A 97 5.31 -2.41 19.66
N PHE A 98 5.22 -2.35 18.35
CA PHE A 98 4.41 -1.40 17.59
C PHE A 98 3.54 -2.15 16.58
N SER A 99 2.56 -1.49 15.96
CA SER A 99 1.86 -2.01 14.79
C SER A 99 2.41 -1.40 13.51
N ASN A 100 2.61 -2.24 12.51
CA ASN A 100 2.92 -1.82 11.15
C ASN A 100 1.61 -1.44 10.46
N THR A 101 1.36 -0.14 10.30
CA THR A 101 0.05 0.40 9.96
C THR A 101 0.10 1.25 8.70
N LEU A 102 -0.81 0.99 7.77
CA LEU A 102 -1.13 1.91 6.69
C LEU A 102 -2.22 2.87 7.13
N VAL A 103 -2.04 4.14 6.82
CA VAL A 103 -3.03 5.19 7.04
C VAL A 103 -3.43 5.78 5.70
N ALA A 104 -4.74 5.83 5.42
CA ALA A 104 -5.30 6.57 4.30
C ALA A 104 -5.89 7.88 4.81
N VAL A 105 -5.48 9.01 4.22
CA VAL A 105 -6.01 10.34 4.52
C VAL A 105 -6.70 10.92 3.29
N ASP A 106 -7.87 11.53 3.50
CA ASP A 106 -8.69 12.15 2.46
C ASP A 106 -8.24 13.60 2.12
N PRO A 107 -8.73 14.20 1.02
CA PRO A 107 -8.44 15.59 0.66
C PRO A 107 -8.94 16.64 1.67
N ALA A 108 -9.72 16.25 2.68
CA ALA A 108 -10.08 17.13 3.80
C ALA A 108 -9.12 16.97 5.00
N GLY A 109 -8.07 16.16 4.86
CA GLY A 109 -7.04 15.92 5.87
C GLY A 109 -7.47 14.93 6.97
N ARG A 110 -8.54 14.18 6.76
CA ARG A 110 -9.06 13.22 7.75
C ARG A 110 -8.59 11.81 7.44
N VAL A 111 -8.34 11.03 8.48
CA VAL A 111 -8.12 9.58 8.33
C VAL A 111 -9.43 8.93 7.89
N GLU A 112 -9.44 8.27 6.73
CA GLU A 112 -10.61 7.59 6.16
C GLU A 112 -10.53 6.06 6.26
N ALA A 113 -9.32 5.50 6.31
CA ALA A 113 -9.10 4.08 6.54
C ALA A 113 -7.75 3.83 7.20
N THR A 114 -7.65 2.71 7.93
CA THR A 114 -6.40 2.19 8.50
C THR A 114 -6.32 0.70 8.24
N TYR A 115 -5.10 0.19 8.07
CA TYR A 115 -4.83 -1.23 7.96
C TYR A 115 -3.59 -1.60 8.75
N ARG A 116 -3.70 -2.49 9.73
CA ARG A 116 -2.58 -3.06 10.46
C ARG A 116 -2.18 -4.38 9.82
N LYS A 117 -0.91 -4.53 9.48
CA LYS A 117 -0.34 -5.71 8.81
C LYS A 117 -0.71 -7.00 9.55
N GLN A 118 -1.34 -7.94 8.84
CA GLN A 118 -1.82 -9.19 9.42
C GLN A 118 -0.79 -10.31 9.36
N HIS A 119 0.00 -10.37 8.27
CA HIS A 119 1.02 -11.40 8.09
C HIS A 119 2.40 -10.78 8.28
N LEU A 120 3.03 -11.09 9.43
CA LEU A 120 4.35 -10.58 9.78
C LEU A 120 5.44 -11.36 9.04
N TYR A 121 6.54 -10.65 8.72
CA TYR A 121 7.66 -11.21 7.97
C TYR A 121 8.58 -12.05 8.88
N ASP A 122 8.12 -13.24 9.24
CA ASP A 122 8.89 -14.27 9.96
C ASP A 122 9.43 -15.30 8.98
N ALA A 123 10.26 -14.83 8.04
CA ALA A 123 10.77 -15.66 6.96
C ALA A 123 12.13 -15.14 6.45
N PHE A 124 12.88 -16.01 5.78
CA PHE A 124 14.19 -15.69 5.19
C PHE A 124 15.21 -15.12 6.20
N GLY A 125 15.08 -15.50 7.47
CA GLY A 125 15.93 -15.02 8.56
C GLY A 125 15.40 -13.79 9.31
N GLY A 126 14.35 -13.16 8.84
CA GLY A 126 13.63 -12.09 9.54
C GLY A 126 12.70 -12.63 10.62
N ARG A 127 12.47 -11.84 11.66
CA ARG A 127 11.52 -12.10 12.75
C ARG A 127 10.81 -10.80 13.13
N GLU A 128 9.92 -10.35 12.24
CA GLU A 128 9.15 -9.12 12.44
C GLU A 128 8.26 -9.23 13.69
N SER A 129 7.77 -10.43 13.99
CA SER A 129 6.94 -10.69 15.17
C SER A 129 7.65 -10.44 16.52
N ASP A 130 8.97 -10.33 16.56
CA ASP A 130 9.67 -9.95 17.79
C ASP A 130 9.34 -8.50 18.20
N TRP A 131 9.03 -7.61 17.22
CA TRP A 131 8.85 -6.17 17.42
C TRP A 131 7.48 -5.66 17.01
N VAL A 132 6.75 -6.38 16.17
CA VAL A 132 5.46 -5.94 15.60
C VAL A 132 4.33 -6.80 16.14
N LEU A 133 3.20 -6.15 16.46
CA LEU A 133 1.93 -6.82 16.73
C LEU A 133 1.19 -7.03 15.42
N ALA A 134 0.75 -8.26 15.17
CA ALA A 134 -0.11 -8.56 14.02
C ALA A 134 -1.46 -7.86 14.16
N GLY A 135 -1.98 -7.35 13.05
CA GLY A 135 -3.32 -6.80 12.97
C GLY A 135 -4.40 -7.85 13.22
N GLU A 136 -5.51 -7.43 13.81
CA GLU A 136 -6.67 -8.31 14.01
C GLU A 136 -7.29 -8.74 12.68
N LEU A 137 -7.79 -9.98 12.65
CA LEU A 137 -8.55 -10.48 11.51
C LEU A 137 -9.96 -9.87 11.55
N ALA A 138 -10.21 -8.90 10.69
CA ALA A 138 -11.48 -8.18 10.60
C ALA A 138 -11.94 -8.09 9.14
N THR A 139 -13.19 -7.65 8.95
CA THR A 139 -13.67 -7.28 7.61
C THR A 139 -12.79 -6.16 7.04
N PRO A 140 -12.27 -6.30 5.81
CA PRO A 140 -11.42 -5.27 5.23
C PRO A 140 -12.13 -3.92 5.15
N GLN A 141 -11.45 -2.87 5.65
CA GLN A 141 -11.90 -1.49 5.45
C GLN A 141 -11.58 -1.07 4.02
N LEU A 142 -12.56 -0.48 3.36
CA LEU A 142 -12.39 0.14 2.05
C LEU A 142 -12.69 1.63 2.15
N PHE A 143 -12.08 2.41 1.28
CA PHE A 143 -12.40 3.82 1.09
C PHE A 143 -12.67 4.13 -0.38
N ASP A 144 -13.18 5.31 -0.66
CA ASP A 144 -13.60 5.72 -2.00
C ASP A 144 -12.72 6.86 -2.53
N VAL A 145 -12.23 6.73 -3.73
CA VAL A 145 -11.52 7.78 -4.44
C VAL A 145 -12.25 8.06 -5.75
N ASP A 146 -13.04 9.12 -5.78
CA ASP A 146 -13.81 9.54 -6.96
C ASP A 146 -14.65 8.38 -7.56
N GLY A 147 -15.27 7.55 -6.72
CA GLY A 147 -16.10 6.40 -7.12
C GLY A 147 -15.33 5.09 -7.33
N LEU A 148 -14.01 5.08 -7.18
CA LEU A 148 -13.19 3.87 -7.19
C LEU A 148 -13.03 3.33 -5.78
N ARG A 149 -13.39 2.06 -5.54
CA ARG A 149 -13.26 1.41 -4.24
C ARG A 149 -11.86 0.85 -4.02
N VAL A 150 -11.19 1.31 -2.96
CA VAL A 150 -9.79 1.03 -2.67
C VAL A 150 -9.64 0.22 -1.39
N GLY A 151 -8.84 -0.85 -1.44
CA GLY A 151 -8.48 -1.68 -0.29
C GLY A 151 -6.97 -1.67 -0.02
N LEU A 152 -6.58 -2.05 1.19
CA LEU A 152 -5.22 -1.97 1.70
C LEU A 152 -4.69 -3.34 2.12
N GLN A 153 -3.45 -3.63 1.78
CA GLN A 153 -2.63 -4.71 2.34
C GLN A 153 -1.16 -4.28 2.34
N THR A 154 -0.28 -4.93 3.12
CA THR A 154 1.10 -4.48 3.30
C THR A 154 2.10 -5.57 2.96
N CYS A 155 3.04 -5.30 2.04
CA CYS A 155 4.30 -6.04 1.85
C CYS A 155 4.11 -7.57 1.87
N TYR A 156 4.49 -8.25 2.95
CA TYR A 156 4.44 -9.70 3.09
C TYR A 156 3.03 -10.29 2.93
N ASP A 157 1.96 -9.52 3.21
CA ASP A 157 0.57 -9.92 2.95
C ASP A 157 0.35 -10.33 1.49
N LEU A 158 1.15 -9.79 0.56
CA LEU A 158 1.10 -10.13 -0.86
C LEU A 158 1.32 -11.65 -1.11
N ARG A 159 1.97 -12.37 -0.20
CA ARG A 159 2.18 -13.84 -0.30
C ARG A 159 0.94 -14.65 0.06
N PHE A 160 -0.08 -14.02 0.63
CA PHE A 160 -1.29 -14.66 1.13
C PHE A 160 -2.48 -14.27 0.23
N PRO A 161 -2.80 -15.07 -0.81
CA PRO A 161 -3.86 -14.76 -1.76
C PRO A 161 -5.23 -14.61 -1.10
N GLU A 162 -5.42 -15.25 0.06
CA GLU A 162 -6.65 -15.20 0.84
C GLU A 162 -7.00 -13.77 1.24
N LEU A 163 -6.01 -12.97 1.69
CA LEU A 163 -6.26 -11.60 2.12
C LEU A 163 -6.68 -10.71 0.95
N THR A 164 -5.94 -10.76 -0.16
CA THR A 164 -6.33 -10.00 -1.37
C THR A 164 -7.74 -10.40 -1.82
N ARG A 165 -8.07 -11.70 -1.73
CA ARG A 165 -9.40 -12.20 -2.06
C ARG A 165 -10.49 -11.63 -1.16
N LEU A 166 -10.26 -11.57 0.15
CA LEU A 166 -11.20 -10.96 1.11
C LEU A 166 -11.41 -9.46 0.82
N ILE A 167 -10.34 -8.73 0.51
CA ILE A 167 -10.40 -7.32 0.14
C ILE A 167 -11.27 -7.13 -1.11
N VAL A 168 -11.08 -7.97 -2.12
CA VAL A 168 -11.87 -7.90 -3.37
C VAL A 168 -13.32 -8.37 -3.15
N ASP A 169 -13.55 -9.36 -2.31
CA ASP A 169 -14.90 -9.80 -1.93
C ASP A 169 -15.67 -8.72 -1.14
N ALA A 170 -14.97 -7.85 -0.39
CA ALA A 170 -15.54 -6.66 0.21
C ALA A 170 -15.88 -5.56 -0.82
N GLY A 171 -15.46 -5.70 -2.07
CA GLY A 171 -15.82 -4.83 -3.19
C GLY A 171 -14.70 -3.93 -3.70
N ALA A 172 -13.43 -4.16 -3.34
CA ALA A 172 -12.32 -3.38 -3.87
C ALA A 172 -12.17 -3.56 -5.39
N GLU A 173 -11.81 -2.47 -6.06
CA GLU A 173 -11.49 -2.39 -7.49
C GLU A 173 -10.01 -2.04 -7.70
N LEU A 174 -9.39 -1.47 -6.67
CA LEU A 174 -7.96 -1.23 -6.55
C LEU A 174 -7.47 -1.79 -5.20
N VAL A 175 -6.37 -2.52 -5.20
CA VAL A 175 -5.67 -2.93 -3.99
C VAL A 175 -4.31 -2.23 -3.95
N LEU A 176 -4.07 -1.47 -2.88
CA LEU A 176 -2.77 -0.85 -2.61
C LEU A 176 -1.88 -1.80 -1.81
N VAL A 177 -0.60 -1.82 -2.17
CA VAL A 177 0.43 -2.66 -1.53
C VAL A 177 1.67 -1.80 -1.23
N PRO A 178 1.61 -0.89 -0.25
CA PRO A 178 2.82 -0.32 0.34
C PRO A 178 3.73 -1.40 0.90
N ALA A 179 5.03 -1.34 0.60
CA ALA A 179 5.98 -2.37 0.97
C ALA A 179 7.37 -1.82 1.33
N GLU A 180 8.05 -2.57 2.14
CA GLU A 180 9.50 -2.66 2.25
C GLU A 180 9.86 -4.10 1.83
N TRP A 181 9.82 -4.35 0.50
CA TRP A 181 10.08 -5.68 -0.06
C TRP A 181 11.58 -5.92 -0.17
N VAL A 182 12.13 -6.56 0.87
CA VAL A 182 13.58 -6.76 1.06
C VAL A 182 14.21 -7.46 -0.14
N ARG A 183 15.34 -6.94 -0.60
CA ARG A 183 16.18 -7.58 -1.64
C ARG A 183 16.70 -8.95 -1.18
N GLY A 184 17.02 -9.79 -2.14
CA GLY A 184 17.57 -11.12 -1.92
C GLY A 184 17.36 -12.02 -3.13
N PRO A 185 17.80 -13.26 -3.09
CA PRO A 185 17.66 -14.17 -4.22
C PRO A 185 16.22 -14.28 -4.73
N LEU A 186 15.97 -13.94 -5.99
CA LEU A 186 14.67 -13.98 -6.66
C LEU A 186 13.59 -13.06 -6.06
N LYS A 187 13.92 -12.12 -5.17
CA LYS A 187 12.93 -11.27 -4.51
C LYS A 187 12.24 -10.31 -5.48
N GLU A 188 12.97 -9.75 -6.44
CA GLU A 188 12.43 -8.92 -7.53
C GLU A 188 11.45 -9.73 -8.40
N HIS A 189 11.80 -11.00 -8.69
CA HIS A 189 10.92 -11.90 -9.43
C HIS A 189 9.64 -12.23 -8.63
N HIS A 190 9.77 -12.50 -7.32
CA HIS A 190 8.60 -12.74 -6.46
C HIS A 190 7.70 -11.51 -6.40
N TRP A 191 8.27 -10.30 -6.28
CA TRP A 191 7.54 -9.05 -6.23
C TRP A 191 6.65 -8.86 -7.46
N SER A 192 7.25 -8.85 -8.63
CA SER A 192 6.53 -8.65 -9.89
C SER A 192 5.52 -9.78 -10.18
N THR A 193 5.90 -11.03 -9.91
CA THR A 193 5.04 -12.20 -10.14
C THR A 193 3.81 -12.18 -9.24
N LEU A 194 3.97 -11.90 -7.94
CA LEU A 194 2.86 -11.92 -7.00
C LEU A 194 1.90 -10.76 -7.22
N ILE A 195 2.39 -9.55 -7.49
CA ILE A 195 1.54 -8.40 -7.85
C ILE A 195 0.67 -8.73 -9.06
N THR A 196 1.31 -9.25 -10.12
CA THR A 196 0.61 -9.64 -11.35
C THR A 196 -0.42 -10.74 -11.10
N ALA A 197 -0.06 -11.76 -10.29
CA ALA A 197 -0.98 -12.83 -9.93
C ALA A 197 -2.20 -12.30 -9.18
N ARG A 198 -2.01 -11.40 -8.19
CA ARG A 198 -3.14 -10.79 -7.44
C ARG A 198 -4.06 -10.00 -8.35
N ALA A 199 -3.52 -9.28 -9.32
CA ALA A 199 -4.33 -8.53 -10.28
C ALA A 199 -5.18 -9.48 -11.15
N ILE A 200 -4.57 -10.51 -11.73
CA ILE A 200 -5.23 -11.44 -12.66
C ILE A 200 -6.30 -12.28 -11.96
N GLU A 201 -5.95 -12.95 -10.85
CA GLU A 201 -6.84 -13.90 -10.17
C GLU A 201 -8.03 -13.23 -9.47
N ASN A 202 -7.90 -11.92 -9.17
CA ASN A 202 -8.94 -11.11 -8.55
C ASN A 202 -9.62 -10.14 -9.51
N THR A 203 -9.17 -10.07 -10.78
CA THR A 203 -9.69 -9.12 -11.77
C THR A 203 -9.81 -7.70 -11.20
N VAL A 204 -8.70 -7.19 -10.64
CA VAL A 204 -8.61 -5.95 -9.88
C VAL A 204 -7.32 -5.22 -10.26
N TYR A 205 -7.29 -3.88 -10.14
CA TYR A 205 -6.02 -3.16 -10.18
C TYR A 205 -5.21 -3.45 -8.93
N VAL A 206 -3.88 -3.50 -9.08
CA VAL A 206 -2.94 -3.52 -7.96
C VAL A 206 -1.92 -2.41 -8.15
N ALA A 207 -1.77 -1.54 -7.14
CA ALA A 207 -0.77 -0.49 -7.13
C ALA A 207 0.16 -0.71 -5.92
N ALA A 208 1.42 -0.99 -6.21
CA ALA A 208 2.42 -1.39 -5.22
C ALA A 208 3.57 -0.38 -5.17
N ALA A 209 3.83 0.18 -3.98
CA ALA A 209 4.86 1.17 -3.71
C ALA A 209 5.91 0.57 -2.77
N ASP A 210 7.18 0.53 -3.19
CA ASP A 210 8.26 -0.11 -2.46
C ASP A 210 9.39 0.87 -2.11
N HIS A 211 10.22 0.47 -1.16
CA HIS A 211 11.49 1.14 -0.87
C HIS A 211 12.46 1.02 -2.04
N THR A 212 13.29 2.04 -2.22
CA THR A 212 14.44 1.97 -3.13
C THR A 212 15.54 1.05 -2.58
N PRO A 213 16.43 0.52 -3.42
CA PRO A 213 17.67 -0.09 -2.95
C PRO A 213 18.48 0.87 -2.05
N PRO A 214 19.32 0.34 -1.12
CA PRO A 214 19.82 -1.04 -1.09
C PRO A 214 18.93 -2.05 -0.36
N ILE A 215 17.93 -1.63 0.42
CA ILE A 215 17.11 -2.51 1.26
C ILE A 215 15.93 -3.06 0.45
N GLY A 216 15.07 -2.20 -0.07
CA GLY A 216 13.95 -2.60 -0.92
C GLY A 216 14.36 -2.96 -2.34
N VAL A 217 13.50 -3.64 -3.08
CA VAL A 217 13.75 -3.99 -4.49
C VAL A 217 13.47 -2.82 -5.44
N GLY A 218 12.76 -1.78 -5.00
CA GLY A 218 12.20 -0.78 -5.88
C GLY A 218 11.07 -1.36 -6.73
N LEU A 219 11.09 -1.10 -8.04
CA LEU A 219 10.14 -1.67 -9.00
C LEU A 219 8.66 -1.41 -8.62
N SER A 220 8.38 -0.25 -8.00
CA SER A 220 7.01 0.17 -7.72
C SER A 220 6.19 0.19 -9.01
N THR A 221 4.97 -0.34 -8.98
CA THR A 221 4.22 -0.62 -10.21
C THR A 221 2.71 -0.48 -10.01
N ILE A 222 2.01 -0.17 -11.10
CA ILE A 222 0.54 -0.22 -11.20
C ILE A 222 0.19 -1.23 -12.29
N VAL A 223 -0.59 -2.25 -11.92
CA VAL A 223 -0.97 -3.37 -12.79
C VAL A 223 -2.48 -3.38 -12.99
N ASP A 224 -2.93 -3.58 -14.24
CA ASP A 224 -4.35 -3.65 -14.59
C ASP A 224 -4.98 -5.02 -14.26
N PRO A 225 -6.32 -5.16 -14.29
CA PRO A 225 -7.01 -6.42 -14.00
C PRO A 225 -6.67 -7.61 -14.92
N MET A 226 -5.96 -7.38 -16.03
CA MET A 226 -5.45 -8.41 -16.93
C MET A 226 -3.98 -8.74 -16.71
N GLY A 227 -3.33 -8.12 -15.69
CA GLY A 227 -1.93 -8.34 -15.37
C GLY A 227 -0.96 -7.51 -16.20
N VAL A 228 -1.43 -6.48 -16.90
CA VAL A 228 -0.57 -5.58 -17.69
C VAL A 228 -0.03 -4.49 -16.77
N ALA A 229 1.29 -4.32 -16.71
CA ALA A 229 1.91 -3.19 -16.02
C ALA A 229 1.61 -1.90 -16.81
N LEU A 230 0.84 -1.00 -16.21
CA LEU A 230 0.49 0.31 -16.79
C LEU A 230 1.58 1.34 -16.56
N ALA A 231 2.26 1.25 -15.41
CA ALA A 231 3.38 2.10 -15.03
C ALA A 231 4.31 1.32 -14.09
N THR A 232 5.61 1.48 -14.24
CA THR A 232 6.63 0.83 -13.41
C THR A 232 7.82 1.75 -13.22
N LEU A 233 8.35 1.81 -12.00
CA LEU A 233 9.61 2.49 -11.67
C LEU A 233 10.77 1.49 -11.70
N GLY A 234 11.98 2.02 -11.86
CA GLY A 234 13.21 1.27 -11.67
C GLY A 234 13.66 1.26 -10.20
N GLU A 235 14.93 1.63 -9.95
CA GLU A 235 15.52 1.64 -8.60
C GLU A 235 15.62 3.03 -7.97
N ARG A 236 15.17 4.09 -8.64
CA ARG A 236 15.34 5.48 -8.17
C ARG A 236 14.13 5.95 -7.38
N THR A 237 14.35 6.91 -6.49
CA THR A 237 13.28 7.72 -5.90
C THR A 237 12.55 8.47 -7.01
N ASP A 238 11.26 8.19 -7.21
CA ASP A 238 10.44 8.76 -8.27
C ASP A 238 8.95 8.45 -8.04
N VAL A 239 8.10 8.92 -8.96
CA VAL A 239 6.65 8.71 -8.98
C VAL A 239 6.21 8.16 -10.34
N ALA A 240 5.47 7.05 -10.33
CA ALA A 240 4.77 6.53 -11.51
C ALA A 240 3.25 6.71 -11.35
N LEU A 241 2.57 7.06 -12.47
CA LEU A 241 1.12 7.25 -12.52
C LEU A 241 0.48 6.39 -13.59
N ALA A 242 -0.77 5.97 -13.30
CA ALA A 242 -1.66 5.37 -14.30
C ALA A 242 -3.09 5.91 -14.14
N ALA A 243 -3.77 6.05 -15.27
CA ALA A 243 -5.20 6.32 -15.33
C ALA A 243 -5.96 5.01 -15.27
N ILE A 244 -6.83 4.84 -14.28
CA ILE A 244 -7.61 3.62 -14.03
C ILE A 244 -9.10 3.93 -13.91
N SER A 245 -9.96 2.91 -14.08
CA SER A 245 -11.41 3.12 -13.97
C SER A 245 -12.16 1.86 -13.54
N SER A 246 -13.28 2.05 -12.85
CA SER A 246 -14.22 0.97 -12.50
C SER A 246 -14.81 0.28 -13.74
N ALA A 247 -14.99 1.02 -14.85
CA ALA A 247 -15.47 0.43 -16.11
C ALA A 247 -14.50 -0.61 -16.68
N ARG A 248 -13.19 -0.41 -16.55
CA ARG A 248 -12.20 -1.41 -16.95
C ARG A 248 -12.31 -2.69 -16.10
N VAL A 249 -12.49 -2.56 -14.80
CA VAL A 249 -12.72 -3.70 -13.89
C VAL A 249 -13.99 -4.46 -14.32
N ALA A 250 -15.09 -3.76 -14.55
CA ALA A 250 -16.35 -4.35 -15.00
C ALA A 250 -16.20 -5.05 -16.36
N GLN A 251 -15.49 -4.42 -17.32
CA GLN A 251 -15.19 -5.01 -18.62
C GLN A 251 -14.44 -6.34 -18.47
N VAL A 252 -13.37 -6.36 -17.67
CA VAL A 252 -12.57 -7.57 -17.47
C VAL A 252 -13.39 -8.65 -16.78
N ARG A 253 -14.18 -8.31 -15.77
CA ARG A 253 -15.08 -9.27 -15.08
C ARG A 253 -16.18 -9.83 -15.99
N THR A 254 -16.59 -9.08 -17.01
CA THR A 254 -17.51 -9.59 -18.05
C THR A 254 -16.83 -10.58 -18.98
N LEU A 255 -15.58 -10.31 -19.38
CA LEU A 255 -14.79 -11.21 -20.24
C LEU A 255 -14.31 -12.46 -19.49
N ASN A 256 -13.92 -12.29 -18.24
CA ASN A 256 -13.42 -13.34 -17.36
C ASN A 256 -14.17 -13.31 -16.01
N PRO A 257 -15.32 -13.97 -15.90
CA PRO A 257 -16.13 -13.97 -14.67
C PRO A 257 -15.57 -14.89 -13.57
N ALA A 258 -14.24 -14.97 -13.43
CA ALA A 258 -13.55 -15.88 -12.53
C ALA A 258 -14.04 -15.78 -11.07
N LEU A 259 -14.32 -14.55 -10.59
CA LEU A 259 -14.84 -14.35 -9.23
C LEU A 259 -16.21 -14.98 -9.02
N ALA A 260 -17.12 -14.87 -10.00
CA ALA A 260 -18.47 -15.46 -9.95
C ALA A 260 -18.45 -16.98 -10.10
N LEU A 261 -17.44 -17.55 -10.75
CA LEU A 261 -17.30 -18.98 -11.01
C LEU A 261 -16.61 -19.74 -9.87
N ARG A 262 -16.18 -19.07 -8.83
CA ARG A 262 -15.51 -19.72 -7.67
C ARG A 262 -16.42 -20.73 -6.99
N ARG A 263 -15.80 -21.80 -6.51
CA ARG A 263 -16.46 -22.92 -5.79
C ARG A 263 -16.06 -22.93 -4.30
N TYR A 264 -15.08 -22.11 -3.90
CA TYR A 264 -14.56 -22.02 -2.54
C TYR A 264 -14.68 -20.60 -2.02
N THR A 265 -14.85 -20.48 -0.71
CA THR A 265 -14.80 -19.22 0.03
C THR A 265 -13.55 -19.20 0.91
N VAL A 266 -13.07 -17.99 1.23
CA VAL A 266 -12.03 -17.81 2.24
C VAL A 266 -12.70 -17.80 3.60
N ALA A 267 -12.13 -18.53 4.56
CA ALA A 267 -12.52 -18.52 5.97
C ALA A 267 -11.29 -18.31 6.85
N GLN A 268 -11.48 -17.60 7.96
CA GLN A 268 -10.45 -17.46 8.99
C GLN A 268 -10.19 -18.82 9.65
N ARG A 269 -8.93 -19.03 10.04
CA ARG A 269 -8.50 -20.20 10.82
C ARG A 269 -8.84 -20.04 12.29
#